data_05792ca8c2f8b7112498ff0f229eb764
#
_entry.id   05792ca8c2f8b7112498ff0f229eb764
#
_cell.length_a   1.000
_cell.length_b   1.000
_cell.length_c   1.000
_cell.angle_alpha   90.00
_cell.angle_beta   90.00
_cell.angle_gamma   90.00
#
_symmetry.space_group_name_H-M   'P 1'
#
loop_
_entity.id
_entity.type
_entity.pdbx_description
1 polymer ?
#
loop_
_entity_poly.entity_id
_entity_poly.type
_entity_poly.pdbx_seq_one_letter_code
_entity_poly.pdbx_strand_id
1 'polypeptide(L)'
;MNRFIFLIFFLLISCSDRVLIIDNQDFITIKNRGGKTLGYDPQSGVKILIVDNLTFKDLNKNNELDDYEDWRLPVEDRAEDLAEKLTIEDIAGLMLYSSHQSIPGAHQGWRSAKYGGQSFYESGAEPSDLSDEQIKFIE
;
A
#
# COMPACT_ATOMS: atom_id res chain seq x y z
N MET A 1 5.33 68.96 -18.00
CA MET A 1 5.31 67.67 -18.74
C MET A 1 5.61 66.56 -17.72
N ASN A 2 4.55 66.03 -17.09
CA ASN A 2 4.65 64.98 -16.06
C ASN A 2 4.59 63.61 -16.76
N ARG A 3 5.70 62.89 -16.71
CA ARG A 3 5.74 61.47 -17.11
C ARG A 3 5.38 60.62 -15.90
N PHE A 4 4.14 60.14 -15.83
CA PHE A 4 3.73 59.09 -14.91
C PHE A 4 4.35 57.75 -15.38
N ILE A 5 5.30 57.22 -14.61
CA ILE A 5 5.83 55.87 -14.77
C ILE A 5 4.87 54.95 -14.03
N PHE A 6 4.07 54.18 -14.77
CA PHE A 6 3.23 53.11 -14.22
C PHE A 6 4.15 51.90 -13.96
N LEU A 7 4.50 51.70 -12.70
CA LEU A 7 5.24 50.50 -12.27
C LEU A 7 4.23 49.38 -12.13
N ILE A 8 4.14 48.51 -13.17
CA ILE A 8 3.35 47.29 -13.13
C ILE A 8 4.09 46.29 -12.24
N PHE A 9 3.61 46.15 -11.01
CA PHE A 9 4.09 45.13 -10.08
C PHE A 9 3.49 43.77 -10.50
N PHE A 10 4.27 42.97 -11.24
CA PHE A 10 3.92 41.59 -11.57
C PHE A 10 4.04 40.75 -10.29
N LEU A 11 2.92 40.52 -9.59
CA LEU A 11 2.83 39.53 -8.52
C LEU A 11 2.97 38.14 -9.15
N LEU A 12 4.19 37.60 -9.10
CA LEU A 12 4.42 36.19 -9.34
C LEU A 12 3.77 35.43 -8.17
N ILE A 13 2.53 34.99 -8.38
CA ILE A 13 1.91 33.99 -7.52
C ILE A 13 2.66 32.69 -7.77
N SER A 14 3.71 32.46 -7.00
CA SER A 14 4.36 31.15 -6.91
C SER A 14 3.33 30.19 -6.28
N CYS A 15 2.62 29.46 -7.12
CA CYS A 15 1.78 28.36 -6.66
C CYS A 15 2.72 27.24 -6.20
N SER A 16 3.10 27.29 -4.93
CA SER A 16 3.88 26.23 -4.32
C SER A 16 3.01 24.98 -4.24
N ASP A 17 3.26 24.03 -5.11
CA ASP A 17 2.68 22.69 -5.02
C ASP A 17 3.29 21.99 -3.79
N ARG A 18 2.61 22.18 -2.66
CA ARG A 18 3.06 21.58 -1.40
C ARG A 18 2.44 20.21 -1.26
N VAL A 19 3.26 19.19 -1.31
CA VAL A 19 2.96 17.89 -0.73
C VAL A 19 2.83 18.08 0.77
N LEU A 20 1.70 17.68 1.35
CA LEU A 20 1.49 17.75 2.78
C LEU A 20 1.86 16.41 3.42
N ILE A 21 2.87 16.43 4.29
CA ILE A 21 3.31 15.25 5.05
C ILE A 21 2.76 15.36 6.47
N ILE A 22 2.10 14.32 6.93
CA ILE A 22 1.53 14.20 8.28
C ILE A 22 2.16 12.97 8.93
N ASP A 23 2.86 13.18 10.04
CA ASP A 23 3.37 12.11 10.89
C ASP A 23 2.30 11.74 11.93
N ASN A 24 1.88 10.46 11.93
CA ASN A 24 0.87 9.92 12.83
C ASN A 24 1.48 8.99 13.89
N GLN A 25 2.78 9.12 14.21
CA GLN A 25 3.56 8.29 15.12
C GLN A 25 3.92 6.91 14.53
N ASP A 26 2.92 6.07 14.19
CA ASP A 26 3.14 4.72 13.66
C ASP A 26 3.25 4.67 12.14
N PHE A 27 2.68 5.66 11.46
CA PHE A 27 2.73 5.75 10.01
C PHE A 27 2.75 7.20 9.52
N ILE A 28 3.29 7.40 8.33
CA ILE A 28 3.32 8.70 7.66
C ILE A 28 2.25 8.75 6.58
N THR A 29 1.50 9.85 6.57
CA THR A 29 0.55 10.17 5.50
C THR A 29 1.09 11.28 4.61
N ILE A 30 1.08 11.05 3.30
CA ILE A 30 1.48 12.04 2.30
C ILE A 30 0.28 12.35 1.42
N LYS A 31 -0.16 13.61 1.41
CA LYS A 31 -1.25 14.08 0.55
C LYS A 31 -0.68 14.72 -0.70
N ASN A 32 -0.87 14.10 -1.84
CA ASN A 32 -0.58 14.69 -3.13
C ASN A 32 -1.67 15.68 -3.52
N ARG A 33 -1.31 16.91 -3.90
CA ARG A 33 -2.29 17.88 -4.38
C ARG A 33 -2.84 17.44 -5.73
N GLY A 34 -4.15 17.23 -5.77
CA GLY A 34 -4.84 16.73 -6.98
C GLY A 34 -4.62 15.26 -7.28
N GLY A 35 -4.01 14.51 -6.34
CA GLY A 35 -3.72 13.09 -6.49
C GLY A 35 -4.12 12.24 -5.29
N LYS A 36 -3.60 11.03 -5.23
CA LYS A 36 -3.87 10.07 -4.15
C LYS A 36 -3.15 10.44 -2.86
N THR A 37 -3.78 10.12 -1.73
CA THR A 37 -3.13 10.14 -0.42
C THR A 37 -2.42 8.81 -0.21
N LEU A 38 -1.14 8.87 0.16
CA LEU A 38 -0.33 7.70 0.47
C LEU A 38 -0.18 7.56 1.99
N GLY A 39 -0.22 6.35 2.49
CA GLY A 39 0.17 6.02 3.85
C GLY A 39 1.26 4.96 3.82
N TYR A 40 2.29 5.08 4.66
CA TYR A 40 3.34 4.07 4.77
C TYR A 40 3.96 4.08 6.16
N ASP A 41 4.46 2.91 6.57
CA ASP A 41 5.29 2.77 7.75
C ASP A 41 6.75 3.05 7.37
N PRO A 42 7.42 4.03 8.01
CA PRO A 42 8.84 4.31 7.76
C PRO A 42 9.76 3.11 8.01
N GLN A 43 9.35 2.18 8.88
CA GLN A 43 10.13 0.98 9.19
C GLN A 43 9.97 -0.14 8.15
N SER A 44 8.97 -0.05 7.26
CA SER A 44 8.75 -1.04 6.19
C SER A 44 9.88 -1.09 5.16
N GLY A 45 10.73 -0.08 5.13
CA GLY A 45 11.77 0.09 4.13
C GLY A 45 11.27 0.52 2.75
N VAL A 46 9.96 0.79 2.61
CA VAL A 46 9.38 1.40 1.42
C VAL A 46 9.91 2.82 1.27
N LYS A 47 10.40 3.15 0.09
CA LYS A 47 10.86 4.50 -0.24
C LYS A 47 9.75 5.30 -0.91
N ILE A 48 9.88 6.63 -0.85
CA ILE A 48 8.98 7.55 -1.53
C ILE A 48 9.73 8.17 -2.70
N LEU A 49 9.21 7.94 -3.89
CA LEU A 49 9.68 8.56 -5.14
C LEU A 49 8.93 9.87 -5.36
N ILE A 50 9.61 10.84 -5.97
CA ILE A 50 9.00 12.11 -6.38
C ILE A 50 9.16 12.24 -7.89
N VAL A 51 8.05 12.19 -8.61
CA VAL A 51 7.99 12.32 -10.06
C VAL A 51 6.93 13.36 -10.40
N ASP A 52 7.26 14.36 -11.20
CA ASP A 52 6.37 15.45 -11.60
C ASP A 52 5.69 16.18 -10.41
N ASN A 53 6.43 16.39 -9.31
CA ASN A 53 5.95 16.95 -8.05
C ASN A 53 4.85 16.13 -7.35
N LEU A 54 4.70 14.86 -7.70
CA LEU A 54 3.82 13.89 -7.05
C LEU A 54 4.66 12.81 -6.37
N THR A 55 4.10 12.20 -5.34
CA THR A 55 4.77 11.14 -4.58
C THR A 55 4.18 9.78 -4.88
N PHE A 56 5.06 8.78 -4.91
CA PHE A 56 4.74 7.38 -5.19
C PHE A 56 5.48 6.49 -4.21
N LYS A 57 5.02 5.26 -4.03
CA LYS A 57 5.70 4.26 -3.21
C LYS A 57 6.57 3.38 -4.10
N ASP A 58 7.85 3.28 -3.79
CA ASP A 58 8.78 2.30 -4.35
C ASP A 58 8.61 0.99 -3.56
N LEU A 59 7.73 0.12 -4.04
CA LEU A 59 7.33 -1.10 -3.33
C LEU A 59 8.36 -2.22 -3.48
N ASN A 60 9.00 -2.31 -4.66
CA ASN A 60 10.06 -3.29 -4.92
C ASN A 60 11.48 -2.79 -4.58
N LYS A 61 11.61 -1.52 -4.17
CA LYS A 61 12.85 -0.88 -3.70
C LYS A 61 13.94 -0.74 -4.77
N ASN A 62 13.54 -0.67 -6.05
CA ASN A 62 14.46 -0.51 -7.18
C ASN A 62 14.87 0.95 -7.45
N ASN A 63 14.22 1.94 -6.82
CA ASN A 63 14.34 3.40 -6.98
C ASN A 63 13.88 3.91 -8.35
N GLU A 64 13.04 3.16 -9.04
CA GLU A 64 12.38 3.54 -10.27
C GLU A 64 10.86 3.52 -10.04
N LEU A 65 10.11 4.28 -10.81
CA LEU A 65 8.66 4.26 -10.75
C LEU A 65 8.16 3.24 -11.78
N ASP A 66 7.76 2.09 -11.31
CA ASP A 66 7.12 1.07 -12.13
C ASP A 66 5.64 1.40 -12.40
N ASP A 67 5.08 0.86 -13.47
CA ASP A 67 3.70 1.14 -13.85
C ASP A 67 2.69 0.69 -12.77
N TYR A 68 2.93 -0.43 -12.09
CA TYR A 68 2.06 -0.89 -11.01
C TYR A 68 2.08 0.02 -9.76
N GLU A 69 3.12 0.81 -9.59
CA GLU A 69 3.27 1.80 -8.51
C GLU A 69 2.67 3.15 -8.86
N ASP A 70 2.53 3.44 -10.15
CA ASP A 70 1.98 4.69 -10.64
C ASP A 70 0.45 4.71 -10.52
N TRP A 71 -0.02 5.31 -9.42
CA TRP A 71 -1.45 5.44 -9.15
C TRP A 71 -2.21 6.34 -10.14
N ARG A 72 -1.53 7.00 -11.07
CA ARG A 72 -2.15 7.80 -12.16
C ARG A 72 -2.67 6.90 -13.26
N LEU A 73 -2.09 5.72 -13.45
CA LEU A 73 -2.46 4.77 -14.48
C LEU A 73 -3.77 4.04 -14.13
N PRO A 74 -4.50 3.54 -15.14
CA PRO A 74 -5.65 2.66 -14.94
C PRO A 74 -5.28 1.43 -14.09
N VAL A 75 -6.26 0.92 -13.34
CA VAL A 75 -5.99 -0.21 -12.44
C VAL A 75 -5.65 -1.48 -13.22
N GLU A 76 -6.20 -1.63 -14.41
CA GLU A 76 -5.97 -2.75 -15.32
C GLU A 76 -4.51 -2.79 -15.78
N ASP A 77 -3.97 -1.67 -16.25
CA ASP A 77 -2.58 -1.54 -16.71
C ASP A 77 -1.60 -1.83 -15.55
N ARG A 78 -1.89 -1.30 -14.37
CA ARG A 78 -1.12 -1.53 -13.16
C ARG A 78 -1.13 -2.98 -12.71
N ALA A 79 -2.28 -3.65 -12.84
CA ALA A 79 -2.41 -5.06 -12.49
C ALA A 79 -1.66 -5.96 -13.47
N GLU A 80 -1.68 -5.63 -14.76
CA GLU A 80 -0.95 -6.34 -15.80
C GLU A 80 0.56 -6.25 -15.57
N ASP A 81 1.10 -5.04 -15.37
CA ASP A 81 2.51 -4.82 -15.08
C ASP A 81 2.98 -5.58 -13.82
N LEU A 82 2.17 -5.53 -12.74
CA LEU A 82 2.48 -6.28 -11.52
C LEU A 82 2.48 -7.80 -11.79
N ALA A 83 1.48 -8.31 -12.52
CA ALA A 83 1.37 -9.75 -12.80
C ALA A 83 2.56 -10.27 -13.62
N GLU A 84 3.10 -9.47 -14.54
CA GLU A 84 4.29 -9.82 -15.30
C GLU A 84 5.58 -9.90 -14.46
N LYS A 85 5.63 -9.16 -13.37
CA LYS A 85 6.78 -9.09 -12.46
C LYS A 85 6.76 -10.14 -11.34
N LEU A 86 5.58 -10.67 -11.01
CA LEU A 86 5.43 -11.65 -9.93
C LEU A 86 5.88 -13.06 -10.40
N THR A 87 6.58 -13.75 -9.52
CA THR A 87 6.85 -15.19 -9.67
C THR A 87 5.61 -16.01 -9.31
N ILE A 88 5.62 -17.30 -9.67
CA ILE A 88 4.54 -18.23 -9.28
C ILE A 88 4.46 -18.32 -7.75
N GLU A 89 5.60 -18.29 -7.06
CA GLU A 89 5.70 -18.32 -5.62
C GLU A 89 5.06 -17.08 -4.98
N ASP A 90 5.30 -15.88 -5.56
CA ASP A 90 4.69 -14.64 -5.10
C ASP A 90 3.16 -14.68 -5.26
N ILE A 91 2.68 -15.16 -6.42
CA ILE A 91 1.25 -15.31 -6.69
C ILE A 91 0.62 -16.31 -5.71
N ALA A 92 1.27 -17.43 -5.48
CA ALA A 92 0.81 -18.42 -4.50
C ALA A 92 0.75 -17.82 -3.09
N GLY A 93 1.78 -17.04 -2.69
CA GLY A 93 1.83 -16.33 -1.41
C GLY A 93 0.66 -15.34 -1.27
N LEU A 94 0.36 -14.56 -2.30
CA LEU A 94 -0.78 -13.65 -2.31
C LEU A 94 -2.13 -14.38 -2.18
N MET A 95 -2.27 -15.55 -2.78
CA MET A 95 -3.48 -16.37 -2.66
C MET A 95 -3.63 -16.98 -1.26
N LEU A 96 -2.52 -17.29 -0.57
CA LEU A 96 -2.51 -17.87 0.76
C LEU A 96 -2.71 -16.82 1.88
N TYR A 97 -2.54 -15.54 1.59
CA TYR A 97 -2.60 -14.44 2.56
C TYR A 97 -4.03 -14.05 2.98
N SER A 98 -4.97 -14.98 2.97
CA SER A 98 -6.32 -14.71 3.43
C SER A 98 -6.59 -15.47 4.73
N SER A 99 -6.73 -14.75 5.83
CA SER A 99 -7.21 -15.28 7.12
C SER A 99 -8.60 -15.92 7.05
N HIS A 100 -9.28 -15.79 5.90
CA HIS A 100 -10.62 -16.29 5.64
C HIS A 100 -10.66 -17.35 4.57
N GLN A 101 -9.52 -17.95 4.24
CA GLN A 101 -9.48 -18.99 3.22
C GLN A 101 -10.24 -20.23 3.69
N SER A 102 -11.35 -20.51 3.02
CA SER A 102 -12.13 -21.73 3.28
C SER A 102 -11.37 -22.94 2.73
N ILE A 103 -10.90 -23.80 3.59
CA ILE A 103 -10.43 -25.11 3.22
C ILE A 103 -11.65 -25.98 2.90
N PRO A 104 -11.68 -26.71 1.77
CA PRO A 104 -12.76 -27.64 1.47
C PRO A 104 -12.94 -28.62 2.64
N GLY A 105 -14.13 -28.62 3.26
CA GLY A 105 -14.42 -29.46 4.43
C GLY A 105 -14.22 -28.79 5.79
N ALA A 106 -13.60 -27.63 5.88
CA ALA A 106 -13.56 -26.84 7.11
C ALA A 106 -14.90 -26.12 7.29
N HIS A 107 -15.70 -26.56 8.21
CA HIS A 107 -17.00 -25.97 8.52
C HIS A 107 -16.89 -24.98 9.67
N GLN A 108 -17.54 -23.83 9.53
CA GLN A 108 -17.91 -22.91 10.62
C GLN A 108 -16.90 -21.84 11.06
N GLY A 109 -16.00 -21.39 10.20
CA GLY A 109 -15.16 -20.20 10.47
C GLY A 109 -14.06 -20.43 11.51
N TRP A 110 -13.21 -19.44 11.69
CA TRP A 110 -12.00 -19.52 12.50
C TRP A 110 -12.23 -19.87 13.98
N ARG A 111 -13.38 -19.52 14.57
CA ARG A 111 -13.68 -19.79 15.97
C ARG A 111 -13.95 -21.26 16.29
N SER A 112 -14.29 -22.07 15.30
CA SER A 112 -14.54 -23.51 15.46
C SER A 112 -13.35 -24.38 15.09
N ALA A 113 -12.32 -23.78 14.50
CA ALA A 113 -11.08 -24.47 14.14
C ALA A 113 -10.24 -24.80 15.40
N LYS A 114 -9.27 -25.72 15.24
CA LYS A 114 -8.27 -26.03 16.25
C LYS A 114 -6.99 -25.25 15.97
N TYR A 115 -6.28 -24.92 17.05
CA TYR A 115 -5.01 -24.20 17.05
C TYR A 115 -4.07 -24.91 18.03
N GLY A 116 -3.11 -25.66 17.51
CA GLY A 116 -2.28 -26.53 18.36
C GLY A 116 -3.10 -27.58 19.12
N GLY A 117 -4.16 -28.10 18.51
CA GLY A 117 -5.07 -29.09 19.12
C GLY A 117 -6.12 -28.50 20.08
N GLN A 118 -6.08 -27.20 20.38
CA GLN A 118 -6.99 -26.51 21.31
C GLN A 118 -8.05 -25.70 20.57
N SER A 119 -9.11 -25.32 21.27
CA SER A 119 -10.08 -24.36 20.72
C SER A 119 -9.46 -22.96 20.60
N PHE A 120 -10.03 -22.11 19.76
CA PHE A 120 -9.58 -20.71 19.60
C PHE A 120 -9.44 -19.98 20.95
N TYR A 121 -10.41 -20.13 21.83
CA TYR A 121 -10.43 -19.43 23.13
C TYR A 121 -9.42 -19.96 24.15
N GLU A 122 -9.01 -21.21 24.03
CA GLU A 122 -8.06 -21.86 24.95
C GLU A 122 -6.61 -21.73 24.47
N SER A 123 -6.40 -21.60 23.17
CA SER A 123 -5.07 -21.54 22.54
C SER A 123 -4.39 -20.21 22.69
N GLY A 124 -5.16 -19.13 22.95
CA GLY A 124 -4.67 -17.74 22.86
C GLY A 124 -4.40 -17.28 21.43
N ALA A 125 -4.91 -17.99 20.42
CA ALA A 125 -4.74 -17.63 19.01
C ALA A 125 -5.46 -16.33 18.67
N GLU A 126 -4.88 -15.60 17.74
CA GLU A 126 -5.45 -14.39 17.15
C GLU A 126 -6.26 -14.74 15.90
N PRO A 127 -7.21 -13.90 15.46
CA PRO A 127 -8.03 -14.15 14.27
C PRO A 127 -7.25 -14.31 12.96
N SER A 128 -6.02 -13.87 12.94
CA SER A 128 -5.08 -13.98 11.81
C SER A 128 -4.26 -15.27 11.82
N ASP A 129 -4.26 -16.02 12.92
CA ASP A 129 -3.48 -17.24 13.03
C ASP A 129 -4.06 -18.36 12.15
N LEU A 130 -3.17 -19.20 11.64
CA LEU A 130 -3.56 -20.37 10.85
C LEU A 130 -4.05 -21.47 11.77
N SER A 131 -5.17 -22.07 11.41
CA SER A 131 -5.66 -23.27 12.10
C SER A 131 -4.84 -24.51 11.77
N ASP A 132 -4.96 -25.55 12.60
CA ASP A 132 -4.28 -26.85 12.37
C ASP A 132 -4.63 -27.45 11.01
N GLU A 133 -5.90 -27.27 10.56
CA GLU A 133 -6.33 -27.71 9.24
C GLU A 133 -5.70 -26.89 8.11
N GLN A 134 -5.51 -25.58 8.31
CA GLN A 134 -4.84 -24.72 7.33
C GLN A 134 -3.34 -25.05 7.23
N ILE A 135 -2.68 -25.26 8.37
CA ILE A 135 -1.27 -25.68 8.41
C ILE A 135 -1.11 -27.00 7.67
N LYS A 136 -1.94 -28.00 7.99
CA LYS A 136 -1.89 -29.29 7.34
C LYS A 136 -2.18 -29.26 5.82
N PHE A 137 -2.94 -28.27 5.37
CA PHE A 137 -3.23 -28.07 3.94
C PHE A 137 -2.02 -27.50 3.19
N ILE A 138 -1.16 -26.74 3.88
CA ILE A 138 0.03 -26.08 3.31
C ILE A 138 1.24 -27.03 3.31
N GLU A 139 1.33 -27.95 4.25
CA GLU A 139 2.37 -29.00 4.31
C GLU A 139 2.19 -30.07 3.20
#